data_c700fcb879e27204edd54c286917efc8
#
_entry.id   c700fcb879e27204edd54c286917efc8
#
_cell.length_a   1.000
_cell.length_b   1.000
_cell.length_c   1.000
_cell.angle_alpha   90.00
_cell.angle_beta   90.00
_cell.angle_gamma   90.00
#
_symmetry.space_group_name_H-M   'P 1'
#
loop_
_entity.id
_entity.type
_entity.pdbx_description
1 polymer ?
#
loop_
_entity_poly.entity_id
_entity_poly.type
_entity_poly.pdbx_seq_one_letter_code
_entity_poly.pdbx_strand_id
1 'polypeptide(L)'
;FTSPIRRYPDLVAHRMLQKALLGEEFTAADETMCEEAADQSTNREQAADNCERDIDKLYIASYMQQFIGEEFDAEVSGVQSFGVFVALENGCEGLIRAELMTGDFYQYDEEHMAMVGRHTGKRFTIGTPMRVKLLAASDTTGQIDFAPADGSLPVSEKLDRPRREDTDRAPRGNRAERRRHSGKGRGGKPGKGKKPPTRKRR
;
A
#
# COMPACT_ATOMS: atom_id res chain seq x y z
N PHE A 1 -11.01 -22.05 19.34
CA PHE A 1 -10.16 -23.16 18.81
C PHE A 1 -11.00 -24.27 18.18
N THR A 2 -11.80 -23.89 17.19
CA THR A 2 -12.81 -24.73 16.57
C THR A 2 -12.35 -25.41 15.27
N SER A 3 -11.22 -25.01 14.70
CA SER A 3 -10.77 -25.47 13.39
C SER A 3 -9.27 -25.80 13.31
N PRO A 4 -8.77 -26.77 14.11
CA PRO A 4 -7.34 -27.09 14.19
C PRO A 4 -6.75 -27.67 12.88
N ILE A 5 -7.60 -28.08 11.95
CA ILE A 5 -7.17 -28.59 10.63
C ILE A 5 -6.58 -27.49 9.74
N ARG A 6 -7.16 -26.28 9.80
CA ARG A 6 -6.80 -25.17 8.92
C ARG A 6 -6.24 -23.95 9.63
N ARG A 7 -6.36 -23.88 10.96
CA ARG A 7 -5.81 -22.80 11.78
C ARG A 7 -4.79 -23.36 12.77
N TYR A 8 -3.54 -23.06 12.52
CA TYR A 8 -2.43 -23.52 13.34
C TYR A 8 -2.54 -23.08 14.82
N PRO A 9 -3.00 -21.85 15.17
CA PRO A 9 -3.20 -21.46 16.57
C PRO A 9 -4.18 -22.38 17.32
N ASP A 10 -5.24 -22.83 16.65
CA ASP A 10 -6.19 -23.77 17.25
C ASP A 10 -5.53 -25.13 17.56
N LEU A 11 -4.65 -25.59 16.67
CA LEU A 11 -3.90 -26.83 16.90
C LEU A 11 -2.93 -26.69 18.09
N VAL A 12 -2.25 -25.54 18.21
CA VAL A 12 -1.36 -25.26 19.35
C VAL A 12 -2.17 -25.21 20.64
N ALA A 13 -3.32 -24.51 20.63
CA ALA A 13 -4.22 -24.47 21.78
C ALA A 13 -4.69 -25.87 22.23
N HIS A 14 -5.03 -26.76 21.27
CA HIS A 14 -5.40 -28.13 21.56
C HIS A 14 -4.25 -28.92 22.20
N ARG A 15 -3.02 -28.75 21.71
CA ARG A 15 -1.84 -29.40 22.28
C ARG A 15 -1.57 -28.94 23.71
N MET A 16 -1.68 -27.65 23.95
CA MET A 16 -1.50 -27.09 25.31
C MET A 16 -2.60 -27.55 26.25
N LEU A 17 -3.85 -27.58 25.79
CA LEU A 17 -4.97 -28.10 26.57
C LEU A 17 -4.79 -29.58 26.90
N GLN A 18 -4.39 -30.40 25.93
CA GLN A 18 -4.10 -31.83 26.17
C GLN A 18 -3.01 -32.02 27.24
N LYS A 19 -1.92 -31.25 27.13
CA LYS A 19 -0.84 -31.28 28.11
C LYS A 19 -1.34 -30.95 29.52
N ALA A 20 -2.17 -29.91 29.66
CA ALA A 20 -2.79 -29.52 30.90
C ALA A 20 -3.71 -30.61 31.48
N LEU A 21 -4.53 -31.26 30.64
CA LEU A 21 -5.44 -32.33 31.07
C LEU A 21 -4.71 -33.60 31.51
N LEU A 22 -3.54 -33.88 30.96
CA LEU A 22 -2.69 -35.00 31.38
C LEU A 22 -1.86 -34.69 32.60
N GLY A 23 -1.91 -33.46 33.13
CA GLY A 23 -1.14 -33.04 34.29
C GLY A 23 0.36 -32.87 34.02
N GLU A 24 0.74 -32.69 32.76
CA GLU A 24 2.13 -32.42 32.36
C GLU A 24 2.53 -30.98 32.70
N GLU A 25 3.78 -30.79 33.12
CA GLU A 25 4.30 -29.47 33.44
C GLU A 25 4.57 -28.67 32.13
N PHE A 26 4.20 -27.39 32.14
CA PHE A 26 4.56 -26.47 31.09
C PHE A 26 6.03 -26.04 31.24
N THR A 27 6.72 -26.06 30.12
CA THR A 27 8.14 -25.68 30.01
C THR A 27 8.30 -24.30 29.36
N ALA A 28 9.45 -23.67 29.56
CA ALA A 28 9.78 -22.43 28.85
C ALA A 28 9.76 -22.60 27.32
N ALA A 29 10.02 -23.81 26.80
CA ALA A 29 9.92 -24.11 25.39
C ALA A 29 8.46 -24.09 24.90
N ASP A 30 7.50 -24.51 25.73
CA ASP A 30 6.08 -24.42 25.38
C ASP A 30 5.60 -22.96 25.30
N GLU A 31 6.08 -22.11 26.21
CA GLU A 31 5.78 -20.69 26.22
C GLU A 31 6.33 -20.02 24.94
N THR A 32 7.61 -20.21 24.63
CA THR A 32 8.23 -19.69 23.42
C THR A 32 7.50 -20.17 22.15
N MET A 33 7.15 -21.46 22.08
CA MET A 33 6.40 -22.02 20.95
C MET A 33 5.02 -21.37 20.81
N CYS A 34 4.33 -21.08 21.90
CA CYS A 34 3.03 -20.42 21.87
C CYS A 34 3.13 -18.98 21.38
N GLU A 35 4.13 -18.23 21.85
CA GLU A 35 4.38 -16.85 21.43
C GLU A 35 4.74 -16.78 19.95
N GLU A 36 5.70 -17.59 19.49
CA GLU A 36 6.09 -17.64 18.06
C GLU A 36 4.91 -18.06 17.18
N ALA A 37 4.10 -19.04 17.60
CA ALA A 37 2.93 -19.48 16.86
C ALA A 37 1.86 -18.39 16.77
N ALA A 38 1.63 -17.63 17.84
CA ALA A 38 0.68 -16.53 17.87
C ALA A 38 1.10 -15.39 16.94
N ASP A 39 2.34 -14.94 17.06
CA ASP A 39 2.88 -13.84 16.23
C ASP A 39 2.89 -14.21 14.74
N GLN A 40 3.39 -15.40 14.42
CA GLN A 40 3.43 -15.85 13.03
C GLN A 40 2.03 -16.01 12.43
N SER A 41 1.09 -16.56 13.21
CA SER A 41 -0.28 -16.76 12.75
C SER A 41 -1.00 -15.45 12.52
N THR A 42 -0.85 -14.47 13.42
CA THR A 42 -1.43 -13.13 13.28
C THR A 42 -0.91 -12.44 12.02
N ASN A 43 0.40 -12.47 11.79
CA ASN A 43 1.00 -11.88 10.61
C ASN A 43 0.52 -12.53 9.31
N ARG A 44 0.37 -13.86 9.31
CA ARG A 44 -0.11 -14.61 8.13
C ARG A 44 -1.59 -14.41 7.86
N GLU A 45 -2.41 -14.32 8.90
CA GLU A 45 -3.84 -13.99 8.77
C GLU A 45 -4.02 -12.60 8.17
N GLN A 46 -3.34 -11.58 8.69
CA GLN A 46 -3.37 -10.23 8.13
C GLN A 46 -2.92 -10.19 6.66
N ALA A 47 -1.87 -10.93 6.32
CA ALA A 47 -1.40 -11.01 4.93
C ALA A 47 -2.43 -11.68 4.02
N ALA A 48 -3.13 -12.71 4.49
CA ALA A 48 -4.18 -13.40 3.72
C ALA A 48 -5.40 -12.49 3.52
N ASP A 49 -5.87 -11.81 4.55
CA ASP A 49 -6.98 -10.85 4.50
C ASP A 49 -6.68 -9.69 3.54
N ASN A 50 -5.47 -9.15 3.59
CA ASN A 50 -5.06 -8.10 2.67
C ASN A 50 -5.03 -8.59 1.22
N CYS A 51 -4.53 -9.80 0.98
CA CYS A 51 -4.53 -10.41 -0.35
C CYS A 51 -5.95 -10.61 -0.89
N GLU A 52 -6.88 -11.09 -0.07
CA GLU A 52 -8.29 -11.25 -0.44
C GLU A 52 -8.91 -9.92 -0.82
N ARG A 53 -8.76 -8.89 0.02
CA ARG A 53 -9.28 -7.53 -0.26
C ARG A 53 -8.68 -6.91 -1.52
N ASP A 54 -7.40 -7.12 -1.78
CA ASP A 54 -6.75 -6.59 -2.98
C ASP A 54 -7.27 -7.29 -4.25
N ILE A 55 -7.51 -8.59 -4.19
CA ILE A 55 -8.10 -9.34 -5.29
C ILE A 55 -9.55 -8.88 -5.56
N ASP A 56 -10.36 -8.69 -4.52
CA ASP A 56 -11.72 -8.17 -4.66
C ASP A 56 -11.73 -6.80 -5.35
N LYS A 57 -10.84 -5.90 -4.94
CA LYS A 57 -10.69 -4.59 -5.60
C LYS A 57 -10.33 -4.70 -7.08
N LEU A 58 -9.44 -5.64 -7.45
CA LEU A 58 -9.07 -5.86 -8.84
C LEU A 58 -10.26 -6.33 -9.67
N TYR A 59 -11.06 -7.28 -9.15
CA TYR A 59 -12.26 -7.77 -9.84
C TYR A 59 -13.33 -6.68 -9.97
N ILE A 60 -13.58 -5.92 -8.91
CA ILE A 60 -14.52 -4.79 -8.95
C ILE A 60 -14.06 -3.75 -9.98
N ALA A 61 -12.77 -3.39 -9.98
CA ALA A 61 -12.23 -2.43 -10.94
C ALA A 61 -12.34 -2.95 -12.39
N SER A 62 -12.06 -4.23 -12.63
CA SER A 62 -12.23 -4.86 -13.95
C SER A 62 -13.68 -4.82 -14.40
N TYR A 63 -14.63 -5.12 -13.51
CA TYR A 63 -16.06 -5.03 -13.81
C TYR A 63 -16.48 -3.60 -14.13
N MET A 64 -15.98 -2.61 -13.40
CA MET A 64 -16.32 -1.20 -13.59
C MET A 64 -15.76 -0.58 -14.87
N GLN A 65 -14.74 -1.18 -15.49
CA GLN A 65 -14.19 -0.67 -16.76
C GLN A 65 -15.23 -0.49 -17.87
N GLN A 66 -16.22 -1.35 -17.94
CA GLN A 66 -17.27 -1.29 -18.96
C GLN A 66 -18.21 -0.08 -18.80
N PHE A 67 -18.25 0.54 -17.62
CA PHE A 67 -19.12 1.66 -17.30
C PHE A 67 -18.38 3.01 -17.27
N ILE A 68 -17.16 3.08 -17.78
CA ILE A 68 -16.40 4.33 -17.82
C ILE A 68 -17.19 5.40 -18.60
N GLY A 69 -17.43 6.53 -17.94
CA GLY A 69 -18.20 7.65 -18.46
C GLY A 69 -19.65 7.69 -17.99
N GLU A 70 -20.14 6.67 -17.34
CA GLU A 70 -21.48 6.64 -16.74
C GLU A 70 -21.54 7.36 -15.39
N GLU A 71 -22.75 7.77 -15.01
CA GLU A 71 -23.04 8.47 -13.78
C GLU A 71 -23.74 7.52 -12.78
N PHE A 72 -23.36 7.64 -11.52
CA PHE A 72 -23.88 6.82 -10.43
C PHE A 72 -24.25 7.66 -9.23
N ASP A 73 -25.23 7.19 -8.47
CA ASP A 73 -25.51 7.71 -7.14
C ASP A 73 -24.57 7.02 -6.14
N ALA A 74 -23.94 7.81 -5.27
CA ALA A 74 -22.92 7.37 -4.34
C ALA A 74 -23.05 8.07 -3.00
N GLU A 75 -22.46 7.50 -1.97
CA GLU A 75 -22.31 8.12 -0.66
C GLU A 75 -20.85 8.27 -0.32
N VAL A 76 -20.50 9.32 0.41
CA VAL A 76 -19.15 9.53 0.93
C VAL A 76 -18.86 8.47 1.98
N SER A 77 -17.90 7.59 1.73
CA SER A 77 -17.42 6.55 2.66
C SER A 77 -16.25 7.01 3.51
N GLY A 78 -15.46 7.98 3.02
CA GLY A 78 -14.31 8.51 3.74
C GLY A 78 -13.83 9.85 3.19
N VAL A 79 -13.18 10.64 4.04
CA VAL A 79 -12.63 11.95 3.67
C VAL A 79 -11.17 12.02 4.08
N GLN A 80 -10.32 12.44 3.15
CA GLN A 80 -8.89 12.62 3.35
C GLN A 80 -8.42 13.95 2.75
N SER A 81 -7.25 14.41 3.11
CA SER A 81 -6.71 15.69 2.63
C SER A 81 -6.52 15.75 1.10
N PHE A 82 -6.34 14.61 0.45
CA PHE A 82 -6.14 14.50 -1.00
C PHE A 82 -7.42 14.22 -1.79
N GLY A 83 -8.56 13.96 -1.10
CA GLY A 83 -9.83 13.70 -1.76
C GLY A 83 -10.87 13.01 -0.90
N VAL A 84 -11.96 12.64 -1.54
CA VAL A 84 -13.14 12.02 -0.92
C VAL A 84 -13.32 10.62 -1.49
N PHE A 85 -13.44 9.63 -0.62
CA PHE A 85 -13.83 8.27 -1.01
C PHE A 85 -15.34 8.19 -1.08
N VAL A 86 -15.82 7.54 -2.12
CA VAL A 86 -17.25 7.34 -2.34
C VAL A 86 -17.53 5.86 -2.56
N ALA A 87 -18.66 5.40 -2.03
CA ALA A 87 -19.17 4.05 -2.19
C ALA A 87 -20.46 4.09 -3.01
N LEU A 88 -20.58 3.21 -3.97
CA LEU A 88 -21.79 2.96 -4.73
C LEU A 88 -22.65 1.89 -4.02
N GLU A 89 -23.94 1.82 -4.34
CA GLU A 89 -24.84 0.80 -3.79
C GLU A 89 -24.41 -0.65 -4.08
N ASN A 90 -23.64 -0.86 -5.15
CA ASN A 90 -23.10 -2.18 -5.52
C ASN A 90 -21.85 -2.56 -4.73
N GLY A 91 -21.42 -1.77 -3.73
CA GLY A 91 -20.22 -2.00 -2.93
C GLY A 91 -18.91 -1.57 -3.59
N CYS A 92 -18.96 -0.96 -4.77
CA CYS A 92 -17.80 -0.39 -5.41
C CYS A 92 -17.36 0.88 -4.69
N GLU A 93 -16.11 0.96 -4.26
CA GLU A 93 -15.51 2.15 -3.69
C GLU A 93 -14.49 2.77 -4.64
N GLY A 94 -14.44 4.10 -4.65
CA GLY A 94 -13.45 4.83 -5.44
C GLY A 94 -13.12 6.20 -4.89
N LEU A 95 -12.15 6.86 -5.49
CA LEU A 95 -11.62 8.14 -5.06
C LEU A 95 -12.07 9.29 -5.98
N ILE A 96 -12.57 10.35 -5.38
CA ILE A 96 -12.68 11.67 -6.00
C ILE A 96 -11.52 12.51 -5.49
N ARG A 97 -10.58 12.84 -6.36
CA ARG A 97 -9.44 13.69 -5.99
C ARG A 97 -9.92 15.11 -5.70
N ALA A 98 -9.34 15.75 -4.69
CA ALA A 98 -9.68 17.13 -4.32
C ALA A 98 -9.56 18.12 -5.50
N GLU A 99 -8.60 17.87 -6.40
CA GLU A 99 -8.38 18.66 -7.63
C GLU A 99 -9.54 18.59 -8.63
N LEU A 100 -10.31 17.50 -8.60
CA LEU A 100 -11.48 17.28 -9.45
C LEU A 100 -12.78 17.81 -8.84
N MET A 101 -12.77 18.23 -7.61
CA MET A 101 -13.90 18.84 -6.93
C MET A 101 -14.06 20.28 -7.40
N THR A 102 -14.77 20.44 -8.53
CA THR A 102 -14.98 21.75 -9.16
C THR A 102 -16.00 22.60 -8.40
N GLY A 103 -15.91 23.92 -8.56
CA GLY A 103 -16.87 24.91 -8.00
C GLY A 103 -16.39 25.61 -6.74
N ASP A 104 -15.38 25.10 -6.02
CA ASP A 104 -14.77 25.80 -4.88
C ASP A 104 -13.35 25.27 -4.60
N PHE A 105 -12.62 25.99 -3.75
CA PHE A 105 -11.41 25.49 -3.12
C PHE A 105 -11.80 24.70 -1.86
N TYR A 106 -11.62 23.40 -1.92
CA TYR A 106 -11.94 22.52 -0.81
C TYR A 106 -10.73 22.35 0.11
N GLN A 107 -10.97 22.49 1.40
CA GLN A 107 -9.98 22.32 2.44
C GLN A 107 -10.41 21.21 3.40
N TYR A 108 -9.48 20.33 3.75
CA TYR A 108 -9.72 19.26 4.70
C TYR A 108 -9.79 19.80 6.13
N ASP A 109 -10.88 19.50 6.82
CA ASP A 109 -11.10 19.77 8.24
C ASP A 109 -10.88 18.46 9.00
N GLU A 110 -9.77 18.38 9.72
CA GLU A 110 -9.36 17.18 10.45
C GLU A 110 -10.26 16.92 11.68
N GLU A 111 -10.73 17.97 12.36
CA GLU A 111 -11.56 17.84 13.54
C GLU A 111 -12.93 17.22 13.19
N HIS A 112 -13.48 17.57 12.03
CA HIS A 112 -14.81 17.11 11.60
C HIS A 112 -14.74 16.02 10.53
N MET A 113 -13.54 15.57 10.14
CA MET A 113 -13.32 14.64 9.03
C MET A 113 -14.14 15.01 7.79
N ALA A 114 -14.07 16.26 7.41
CA ALA A 114 -14.88 16.86 6.36
C ALA A 114 -14.04 17.58 5.32
N MET A 115 -14.47 17.56 4.06
CA MET A 115 -13.95 18.44 3.04
C MET A 115 -14.87 19.66 2.94
N VAL A 116 -14.35 20.86 3.19
CA VAL A 116 -15.14 22.12 3.30
C VAL A 116 -14.74 23.08 2.20
N GLY A 117 -15.72 23.53 1.43
CA GLY A 117 -15.53 24.56 0.42
C GLY A 117 -15.32 25.93 1.06
N ARG A 118 -14.25 26.62 0.67
CA ARG A 118 -13.80 27.89 1.28
C ARG A 118 -14.75 29.05 1.01
N HIS A 119 -15.39 29.07 -0.16
CA HIS A 119 -16.26 30.18 -0.57
C HIS A 119 -17.74 29.83 -0.42
N THR A 120 -18.13 28.60 -0.77
CA THR A 120 -19.51 28.13 -0.74
C THR A 120 -19.93 27.59 0.62
N GLY A 121 -18.98 27.22 1.49
CA GLY A 121 -19.24 26.54 2.74
C GLY A 121 -19.82 25.11 2.56
N LYS A 122 -19.86 24.59 1.34
CA LYS A 122 -20.33 23.22 1.07
C LYS A 122 -19.45 22.21 1.78
N ARG A 123 -20.05 21.28 2.48
CA ARG A 123 -19.34 20.26 3.26
C ARG A 123 -19.62 18.88 2.71
N PHE A 124 -18.57 18.06 2.63
CA PHE A 124 -18.65 16.63 2.34
C PHE A 124 -18.18 15.88 3.57
N THR A 125 -19.10 15.21 4.23
CA THR A 125 -18.85 14.35 5.39
C THR A 125 -19.25 12.91 5.04
N ILE A 126 -18.82 11.96 5.85
CA ILE A 126 -19.23 10.55 5.70
C ILE A 126 -20.76 10.48 5.69
N GLY A 127 -21.33 9.70 4.76
CA GLY A 127 -22.77 9.57 4.55
C GLY A 127 -23.39 10.68 3.70
N THR A 128 -22.61 11.64 3.18
CA THR A 128 -23.16 12.67 2.27
C THR A 128 -23.48 12.03 0.90
N PRO A 129 -24.74 12.08 0.45
CA PRO A 129 -25.07 11.58 -0.88
C PRO A 129 -24.54 12.52 -1.95
N MET A 130 -24.04 11.95 -3.03
CA MET A 130 -23.55 12.70 -4.18
C MET A 130 -23.68 11.91 -5.48
N ARG A 131 -23.81 12.64 -6.59
CA ARG A 131 -23.78 12.03 -7.90
C ARG A 131 -22.40 12.11 -8.48
N VAL A 132 -21.88 10.97 -8.96
CA VAL A 132 -20.52 10.83 -9.42
C VAL A 132 -20.46 10.23 -10.82
N LYS A 133 -19.44 10.60 -11.58
CA LYS A 133 -19.14 10.04 -12.89
C LYS A 133 -17.88 9.22 -12.82
N LEU A 134 -17.91 8.01 -13.38
CA LEU A 134 -16.75 7.14 -13.45
C LEU A 134 -15.77 7.65 -14.50
N LEU A 135 -14.56 7.99 -14.11
CA LEU A 135 -13.50 8.48 -15.01
C LEU A 135 -12.59 7.37 -15.48
N ALA A 136 -12.13 6.55 -14.53
CA ALA A 136 -11.18 5.48 -14.81
C ALA A 136 -11.33 4.34 -13.81
N ALA A 137 -11.07 3.12 -14.27
CA ALA A 137 -10.95 1.94 -13.43
C ALA A 137 -9.73 1.14 -13.92
N SER A 138 -8.83 0.79 -13.02
CA SER A 138 -7.60 0.07 -13.33
C SER A 138 -7.66 -1.35 -12.78
N ASP A 139 -7.71 -2.31 -13.66
CA ASP A 139 -7.66 -3.75 -13.34
C ASP A 139 -6.30 -4.21 -12.79
N THR A 140 -5.25 -3.41 -12.99
CA THR A 140 -3.90 -3.73 -12.52
C THR A 140 -3.65 -3.26 -11.09
N THR A 141 -4.26 -2.13 -10.70
CA THR A 141 -4.06 -1.51 -9.39
C THR A 141 -5.28 -1.60 -8.48
N GLY A 142 -6.45 -2.00 -9.01
CA GLY A 142 -7.72 -2.00 -8.29
C GLY A 142 -8.24 -0.59 -7.96
N GLN A 143 -7.65 0.46 -8.55
CA GLN A 143 -8.04 1.85 -8.30
C GLN A 143 -9.19 2.26 -9.22
N ILE A 144 -10.16 2.95 -8.63
CA ILE A 144 -11.32 3.50 -9.34
C ILE A 144 -11.38 4.99 -9.04
N ASP A 145 -11.32 5.80 -10.10
CA ASP A 145 -11.34 7.25 -10.01
C ASP A 145 -12.71 7.77 -10.45
N PHE A 146 -13.34 8.59 -9.61
CA PHE A 146 -14.59 9.27 -9.89
C PHE A 146 -14.40 10.79 -9.99
N ALA A 147 -15.38 11.46 -10.59
CA ALA A 147 -15.55 12.91 -10.50
C ALA A 147 -16.97 13.25 -10.08
N PRO A 148 -17.23 14.43 -9.47
CA PRO A 148 -18.56 14.90 -9.25
C PRO A 148 -19.31 15.06 -10.58
N ALA A 149 -20.56 14.60 -10.66
CA ALA A 149 -21.36 14.73 -11.89
C ALA A 149 -21.82 16.18 -12.15
N ASP A 150 -21.89 17.02 -11.11
CA ASP A 150 -22.38 18.41 -11.17
C ASP A 150 -21.36 19.40 -11.76
N GLY A 151 -20.19 18.94 -12.13
CA GLY A 151 -19.14 19.80 -12.67
C GLY A 151 -18.89 19.53 -14.15
N SER A 152 -19.00 20.55 -14.98
CA SER A 152 -18.52 20.54 -16.35
C SER A 152 -17.00 20.29 -16.38
N LEU A 153 -16.59 19.02 -16.27
CA LEU A 153 -15.25 18.61 -16.59
C LEU A 153 -15.15 18.44 -18.11
N PRO A 154 -14.11 18.99 -18.76
CA PRO A 154 -13.86 18.67 -20.15
C PRO A 154 -13.65 17.16 -20.29
N VAL A 155 -14.55 16.51 -21.01
CA VAL A 155 -14.41 15.13 -21.44
C VAL A 155 -13.21 15.09 -22.38
N SER A 156 -12.13 14.49 -21.94
CA SER A 156 -10.89 14.28 -22.68
C SER A 156 -9.71 15.24 -22.37
N GLU A 157 -9.14 15.08 -21.19
CA GLU A 157 -7.69 15.05 -21.15
C GLU A 157 -7.31 13.76 -20.43
N LYS A 158 -6.53 12.93 -21.14
CA LYS A 158 -5.85 11.79 -20.51
C LYS A 158 -5.22 12.33 -19.25
N LEU A 159 -5.68 11.87 -18.09
CA LEU A 159 -4.99 12.10 -16.84
C LEU A 159 -3.58 11.54 -17.01
N ASP A 160 -2.67 12.41 -17.46
CA ASP A 160 -1.25 12.13 -17.44
C ASP A 160 -0.91 11.93 -15.98
N ARG A 161 -0.78 10.67 -15.61
CA ARG A 161 -0.29 10.32 -14.26
C ARG A 161 1.01 11.09 -14.11
N PRO A 162 1.20 11.90 -13.04
CA PRO A 162 2.51 12.42 -12.78
C PRO A 162 3.44 11.21 -12.69
N ARG A 163 4.37 11.11 -13.67
CA ARG A 163 5.48 10.17 -13.59
C ARG A 163 6.07 10.39 -12.21
N ARG A 164 6.05 9.35 -11.38
CA ARG A 164 6.91 9.32 -10.21
C ARG A 164 8.30 9.62 -10.75
N GLU A 165 8.79 10.80 -10.46
CA GLU A 165 10.19 11.11 -10.70
C GLU A 165 10.97 10.08 -9.90
N ASP A 166 11.64 9.19 -10.63
CA ASP A 166 12.69 8.31 -10.10
C ASP A 166 13.82 9.21 -9.57
N THR A 167 13.66 9.69 -8.34
CA THR A 167 14.67 10.47 -7.63
C THR A 167 15.88 9.63 -7.20
N ASP A 168 15.95 8.36 -7.63
CA ASP A 168 17.08 7.45 -7.33
C ASP A 168 17.97 7.13 -8.53
N ARG A 169 18.02 8.00 -9.56
CA ARG A 169 19.12 7.95 -10.52
C ARG A 169 20.25 8.87 -10.06
N ALA A 170 21.14 8.32 -9.24
CA ALA A 170 22.47 8.88 -9.07
C ALA A 170 23.09 9.21 -10.45
N PRO A 171 23.69 10.39 -10.63
CA PRO A 171 24.24 10.80 -11.91
C PRO A 171 25.30 9.78 -12.34
N ARG A 172 25.05 9.09 -13.45
CA ARG A 172 26.07 8.27 -14.12
C ARG A 172 27.20 9.19 -14.54
N GLY A 173 28.25 9.21 -13.72
CA GLY A 173 29.47 9.95 -13.99
C GLY A 173 30.00 9.65 -15.40
N ASN A 174 30.28 10.71 -16.11
CA ASN A 174 30.76 10.76 -17.47
C ASN A 174 32.03 9.90 -17.66
N ARG A 175 31.89 8.75 -18.32
CA ARG A 175 32.96 7.77 -18.62
C ARG A 175 34.03 8.36 -19.56
N ALA A 176 33.87 9.60 -20.00
CA ALA A 176 34.79 10.25 -20.96
C ALA A 176 35.99 10.93 -20.31
N GLU A 177 35.94 11.26 -19.00
CA GLU A 177 37.06 11.94 -18.33
C GLU A 177 38.13 11.03 -17.71
N ARG A 178 37.88 9.73 -17.58
CA ARG A 178 38.89 8.79 -17.04
C ARG A 178 40.02 8.35 -18.01
N ARG A 179 39.98 8.82 -19.28
CA ARG A 179 41.01 8.45 -20.28
C ARG A 179 42.11 9.46 -20.49
N ARG A 180 42.14 10.59 -19.77
CA ARG A 180 43.18 11.63 -20.00
C ARG A 180 44.25 11.75 -18.91
N HIS A 181 44.26 10.90 -17.89
CA HIS A 181 45.26 11.00 -16.79
C HIS A 181 46.03 9.69 -16.56
N SER A 182 46.25 8.86 -17.56
CA SER A 182 47.23 7.74 -17.48
C SER A 182 48.29 7.90 -18.54
N GLY A 183 49.20 8.81 -18.27
CA GLY A 183 50.39 8.97 -19.09
C GLY A 183 51.45 9.81 -18.38
N LYS A 184 52.35 9.15 -17.73
CA LYS A 184 53.76 9.47 -17.41
C LYS A 184 54.14 9.21 -15.96
N GLY A 185 55.12 8.33 -15.82
CA GLY A 185 55.90 8.25 -14.58
C GLY A 185 56.53 6.88 -14.35
N ARG A 186 57.60 6.64 -15.01
CA ARG A 186 58.70 5.71 -14.84
C ARG A 186 59.11 5.38 -13.39
N GLY A 187 59.43 4.10 -13.13
CA GLY A 187 60.69 3.76 -12.48
C GLY A 187 60.61 3.38 -11.01
N GLY A 188 61.03 2.18 -10.69
CA GLY A 188 61.37 1.79 -9.34
C GLY A 188 61.24 0.29 -9.08
N LYS A 189 62.36 -0.40 -9.08
CA LYS A 189 62.55 -1.84 -8.85
C LYS A 189 62.39 -2.27 -7.37
N PRO A 190 62.54 -3.57 -7.04
CA PRO A 190 61.70 -4.30 -6.09
C PRO A 190 62.31 -4.49 -4.70
N GLY A 191 61.50 -4.56 -3.67
CA GLY A 191 61.87 -4.88 -2.30
C GLY A 191 61.23 -6.17 -1.81
N LYS A 192 62.04 -7.07 -1.37
CA LYS A 192 61.78 -8.42 -0.86
C LYS A 192 61.00 -8.43 0.46
N GLY A 193 60.06 -9.37 0.58
CA GLY A 193 59.99 -10.27 1.72
C GLY A 193 59.35 -9.77 3.02
N LYS A 194 58.23 -10.45 3.40
CA LYS A 194 58.13 -11.15 4.68
C LYS A 194 56.75 -11.85 4.79
N LYS A 195 56.80 -13.16 5.04
CA LYS A 195 55.67 -14.03 5.36
C LYS A 195 55.12 -13.69 6.76
N PRO A 196 53.81 -13.80 7.00
CA PRO A 196 53.23 -13.75 8.36
C PRO A 196 53.30 -15.14 9.02
N PRO A 197 53.30 -15.20 10.36
CA PRO A 197 53.39 -16.43 11.11
C PRO A 197 52.05 -17.11 11.33
N THR A 198 52.06 -18.42 11.24
CA THR A 198 51.02 -19.36 11.60
C THR A 198 50.72 -19.31 13.11
N ARG A 199 49.44 -19.21 13.51
CA ARG A 199 49.01 -19.36 14.89
C ARG A 199 48.34 -20.72 15.08
N LYS A 200 48.98 -21.55 15.95
CA LYS A 200 48.52 -22.85 16.40
C LYS A 200 47.25 -22.77 17.21
N ARG A 201 46.42 -23.81 17.03
CA ARG A 201 45.29 -24.20 17.93
C ARG A 201 45.81 -24.56 19.33
N ARG A 202 45.04 -24.15 20.30
CA ARG A 202 44.65 -24.94 21.47
C ARG A 202 43.20 -24.67 21.74
#